data_5c809b041ee35d7d2427afac9c4e27e6
#
_entry.id   5c809b041ee35d7d2427afac9c4e27e6
#
_cell.length_a   1.000
_cell.length_b   1.000
_cell.length_c   1.000
_cell.angle_alpha   90.00
_cell.angle_beta   90.00
_cell.angle_gamma   90.00
#
_symmetry.space_group_name_H-M   'P 1'
#
loop_
_entity.id
_entity.type
_entity.pdbx_description
1 polymer ?
#
loop_
_entity_poly.entity_id
_entity_poly.type
_entity_poly.pdbx_seq_one_letter_code
_entity_poly.pdbx_strand_id
1 'polypeptide(L)'
;GLVVVVLNYTGDCLNFGLASEKARAAFSGAGKGQEVEMVIVGDDVSVGRSKGGLVGRRGLTGAPFVVKALGAASEKGWDVKSIGNLGRSMVKSFVTVGSSLDHCHVPGRATSDEERGALGPKAVEIGMGIHNESGVKHIENKPSGPDLIKEMLSLLLNKDDKERAFVSFEKDDDPVLIINNLGGMSNVELSAIVAEVVDQLKKDWELSPVRVYCGTYVTSLNAPGFNISLMKHKEVSKDIGSNVLELIDAPTDATGWSGVSQGWSDKAILKTPDEHLKESEKRLEEKRNTGHAVSGSLVSGKSASAGPKNGNPDKAKEALSSLCRAVIDVEPTLTKYDTVVGDGDAGETLRHCAEAILKAVEGNKIQCDRATAMVLGMTEVLESNMGGTSGAIYAIFL
;
A
#
# COMPACT_ATOMS: atom_id res chain seq x y z
N GLY A 1 -16.65 -23.83 8.13
CA GLY A 1 -15.34 -24.34 7.79
C GLY A 1 -14.26 -23.30 7.78
N LEU A 2 -13.05 -23.68 7.41
CA LEU A 2 -11.88 -22.82 7.42
C LEU A 2 -11.08 -22.99 6.13
N VAL A 3 -10.66 -21.90 5.50
CA VAL A 3 -9.66 -21.91 4.42
C VAL A 3 -8.43 -21.15 4.89
N VAL A 4 -7.27 -21.80 4.87
CA VAL A 4 -5.97 -21.25 5.27
C VAL A 4 -5.16 -20.96 4.01
N VAL A 5 -4.85 -19.70 3.76
CA VAL A 5 -4.00 -19.29 2.63
C VAL A 5 -2.59 -19.05 3.14
N VAL A 6 -1.62 -19.69 2.53
CA VAL A 6 -0.22 -19.69 2.99
C VAL A 6 0.70 -19.33 1.83
N LEU A 7 1.57 -18.35 2.02
CA LEU A 7 2.68 -18.13 1.10
C LEU A 7 3.66 -19.30 1.22
N ASN A 8 4.14 -19.81 0.08
CA ASN A 8 4.98 -21.00 0.06
C ASN A 8 6.41 -20.71 0.56
N TYR A 9 6.53 -20.60 1.87
CA TYR A 9 7.79 -20.60 2.62
C TYR A 9 7.78 -21.77 3.59
N THR A 10 8.90 -22.42 3.79
CA THR A 10 8.99 -23.67 4.58
C THR A 10 8.45 -23.49 6.00
N GLY A 11 8.84 -22.41 6.69
CA GLY A 11 8.36 -22.10 8.04
C GLY A 11 6.85 -21.91 8.10
N ASP A 12 6.31 -21.14 7.15
CA ASP A 12 4.87 -20.87 7.06
C ASP A 12 4.07 -22.15 6.76
N CYS A 13 4.52 -22.93 5.79
CA CYS A 13 3.88 -24.21 5.44
C CYS A 13 3.83 -25.19 6.62
N LEU A 14 4.90 -25.27 7.42
CA LEU A 14 4.95 -26.14 8.60
C LEU A 14 4.03 -25.64 9.72
N ASN A 15 4.11 -24.33 10.05
CA ASN A 15 3.33 -23.76 11.14
C ASN A 15 1.83 -23.72 10.82
N PHE A 16 1.44 -23.25 9.62
CA PHE A 16 0.03 -23.24 9.22
C PHE A 16 -0.50 -24.63 8.90
N GLY A 17 0.35 -25.56 8.44
CA GLY A 17 0.01 -26.98 8.33
C GLY A 17 -0.37 -27.57 9.68
N LEU A 18 0.47 -27.38 10.71
CA LEU A 18 0.16 -27.81 12.08
C LEU A 18 -1.12 -27.16 12.62
N ALA A 19 -1.32 -25.87 12.37
CA ALA A 19 -2.54 -25.16 12.77
C ALA A 19 -3.78 -25.75 12.09
N SER A 20 -3.68 -26.10 10.79
CA SER A 20 -4.77 -26.73 10.03
C SER A 20 -5.13 -28.11 10.60
N GLU A 21 -4.14 -28.94 10.97
CA GLU A 21 -4.42 -30.25 11.59
C GLU A 21 -5.06 -30.11 12.97
N LYS A 22 -4.61 -29.14 13.79
CA LYS A 22 -5.27 -28.83 15.07
C LYS A 22 -6.72 -28.38 14.88
N ALA A 23 -6.98 -27.57 13.86
CA ALA A 23 -8.35 -27.15 13.54
C ALA A 23 -9.24 -28.33 13.11
N ARG A 24 -8.72 -29.25 12.27
CA ARG A 24 -9.42 -30.48 11.88
C ARG A 24 -9.77 -31.34 13.09
N ALA A 25 -8.80 -31.55 13.99
CA ALA A 25 -9.01 -32.30 15.20
C ALA A 25 -10.07 -31.66 16.12
N ALA A 26 -10.03 -30.33 16.28
CA ALA A 26 -10.99 -29.59 17.08
C ALA A 26 -12.41 -29.68 16.51
N PHE A 27 -12.56 -29.54 15.19
CA PHE A 27 -13.87 -29.66 14.54
C PHE A 27 -14.45 -31.07 14.61
N SER A 28 -13.62 -32.10 14.44
CA SER A 28 -14.01 -33.51 14.60
C SER A 28 -14.44 -33.81 16.03
N GLY A 29 -13.68 -33.36 17.02
CA GLY A 29 -13.99 -33.56 18.45
C GLY A 29 -15.27 -32.85 18.90
N ALA A 30 -15.63 -31.75 18.25
CA ALA A 30 -16.88 -31.02 18.51
C ALA A 30 -18.10 -31.60 17.79
N GLY A 31 -17.96 -32.69 17.01
CA GLY A 31 -19.03 -33.29 16.21
C GLY A 31 -19.56 -32.39 15.09
N LYS A 32 -18.82 -31.34 14.71
CA LYS A 32 -19.30 -30.29 13.80
C LYS A 32 -19.01 -30.55 12.33
N GLY A 33 -18.33 -31.64 11.95
CA GLY A 33 -18.10 -32.04 10.55
C GLY A 33 -17.58 -30.91 9.62
N GLN A 34 -16.91 -29.89 10.18
CA GLN A 34 -16.47 -28.72 9.42
C GLN A 34 -15.18 -29.01 8.67
N GLU A 35 -15.13 -28.58 7.42
CA GLU A 35 -13.97 -28.78 6.54
C GLU A 35 -12.89 -27.73 6.80
N VAL A 36 -11.62 -28.14 6.63
CA VAL A 36 -10.45 -27.29 6.66
C VAL A 36 -9.67 -27.50 5.38
N GLU A 37 -9.61 -26.47 4.55
CA GLU A 37 -8.85 -26.43 3.31
C GLU A 37 -7.57 -25.58 3.50
N MET A 38 -6.50 -25.99 2.84
CA MET A 38 -5.25 -25.24 2.79
C MET A 38 -4.90 -24.92 1.34
N VAL A 39 -4.60 -23.64 1.06
CA VAL A 39 -4.18 -23.13 -0.24
C VAL A 39 -2.78 -22.58 -0.11
N ILE A 40 -1.81 -23.24 -0.71
CA ILE A 40 -0.41 -22.82 -0.70
C ILE A 40 -0.14 -22.02 -1.98
N VAL A 41 0.24 -20.76 -1.83
CA VAL A 41 0.53 -19.85 -2.94
C VAL A 41 2.00 -19.89 -3.28
N GLY A 42 2.31 -20.28 -4.50
CA GLY A 42 3.68 -20.34 -5.04
C GLY A 42 3.69 -19.83 -6.48
N ASP A 43 3.87 -18.53 -6.64
CA ASP A 43 3.77 -17.83 -7.94
C ASP A 43 5.09 -17.35 -8.50
N ASP A 44 6.19 -17.36 -7.74
CA ASP A 44 7.51 -16.87 -8.14
C ASP A 44 8.20 -17.77 -9.16
N VAL A 45 8.31 -17.30 -10.41
CA VAL A 45 8.99 -18.04 -11.49
C VAL A 45 10.52 -17.98 -11.42
N SER A 46 11.10 -17.11 -10.60
CA SER A 46 12.56 -17.07 -10.43
C SER A 46 13.10 -18.36 -9.82
N VAL A 47 12.26 -19.06 -9.06
CA VAL A 47 12.52 -20.43 -8.62
C VAL A 47 12.12 -21.41 -9.73
N GLY A 48 13.09 -21.84 -10.53
CA GLY A 48 12.88 -22.81 -11.61
C GLY A 48 12.50 -24.20 -11.08
N ARG A 49 11.96 -25.03 -11.96
CA ARG A 49 11.50 -26.39 -11.63
C ARG A 49 12.61 -27.26 -11.02
N SER A 50 13.83 -27.16 -11.53
CA SER A 50 14.99 -27.93 -11.02
C SER A 50 15.44 -27.44 -9.64
N LYS A 51 15.38 -26.14 -9.36
CA LYS A 51 15.76 -25.55 -8.08
C LYS A 51 14.65 -25.66 -7.04
N GLY A 52 13.39 -25.73 -7.45
CA GLY A 52 12.24 -25.81 -6.56
C GLY A 52 12.21 -27.09 -5.73
N GLY A 53 12.78 -28.19 -6.21
CA GLY A 53 12.86 -29.47 -5.50
C GLY A 53 11.52 -29.83 -4.85
N LEU A 54 11.57 -30.16 -3.56
CA LEU A 54 10.39 -30.50 -2.74
C LEU A 54 9.59 -29.27 -2.26
N VAL A 55 10.18 -28.08 -2.25
CA VAL A 55 9.57 -26.87 -1.69
C VAL A 55 8.71 -26.12 -2.70
N GLY A 56 9.11 -26.13 -3.97
CA GLY A 56 8.41 -25.43 -5.05
C GLY A 56 8.73 -23.95 -5.12
N ARG A 57 7.88 -23.18 -5.84
CA ARG A 57 8.02 -21.73 -6.02
C ARG A 57 7.67 -20.99 -4.74
N ARG A 58 8.37 -19.89 -4.45
CA ARG A 58 8.02 -18.97 -3.35
C ARG A 58 6.68 -18.30 -3.60
N GLY A 59 5.98 -17.92 -2.53
CA GLY A 59 4.75 -17.10 -2.60
C GLY A 59 5.10 -15.61 -2.65
N LEU A 60 4.52 -14.89 -3.59
CA LEU A 60 4.70 -13.46 -3.78
C LEU A 60 3.33 -12.76 -3.98
N THR A 61 3.24 -11.91 -4.98
CA THR A 61 2.09 -11.00 -5.23
C THR A 61 0.78 -11.73 -5.53
N GLY A 62 0.81 -12.99 -5.96
CA GLY A 62 -0.41 -13.78 -6.14
C GLY A 62 -1.23 -13.97 -4.85
N ALA A 63 -0.57 -14.00 -3.69
CA ALA A 63 -1.23 -14.32 -2.41
C ALA A 63 -2.35 -13.34 -2.02
N PRO A 64 -2.18 -12.01 -1.99
CA PRO A 64 -3.27 -11.07 -1.69
C PRO A 64 -4.44 -11.17 -2.66
N PHE A 65 -4.19 -11.47 -3.93
CA PHE A 65 -5.22 -11.62 -4.95
C PHE A 65 -6.01 -12.91 -4.77
N VAL A 66 -5.34 -14.00 -4.37
CA VAL A 66 -6.01 -15.23 -3.94
C VAL A 66 -6.88 -14.94 -2.73
N VAL A 67 -6.35 -14.33 -1.66
CA VAL A 67 -7.12 -13.97 -0.45
C VAL A 67 -8.33 -13.11 -0.80
N LYS A 68 -8.17 -12.10 -1.66
CA LYS A 68 -9.25 -11.21 -2.11
C LYS A 68 -10.40 -11.99 -2.77
N ALA A 69 -10.07 -12.86 -3.71
CA ALA A 69 -11.08 -13.67 -4.41
C ALA A 69 -11.77 -14.68 -3.49
N LEU A 70 -11.02 -15.35 -2.61
CA LEU A 70 -11.56 -16.28 -1.64
C LEU A 70 -12.50 -15.61 -0.63
N GLY A 71 -12.12 -14.41 -0.15
CA GLY A 71 -12.96 -13.58 0.72
C GLY A 71 -14.28 -13.21 0.05
N ALA A 72 -14.23 -12.74 -1.20
CA ALA A 72 -15.43 -12.42 -1.97
C ALA A 72 -16.32 -13.64 -2.24
N ALA A 73 -15.74 -14.81 -2.53
CA ALA A 73 -16.47 -16.06 -2.69
C ALA A 73 -17.14 -16.49 -1.37
N SER A 74 -16.45 -16.30 -0.24
CA SER A 74 -17.00 -16.57 1.09
C SER A 74 -18.20 -15.68 1.40
N GLU A 75 -18.12 -14.39 1.12
CA GLU A 75 -19.25 -13.45 1.28
C GLU A 75 -20.45 -13.81 0.38
N LYS A 76 -20.20 -14.38 -0.82
CA LYS A 76 -21.23 -14.92 -1.70
C LYS A 76 -21.79 -16.25 -1.21
N GLY A 77 -21.32 -16.79 -0.08
CA GLY A 77 -21.82 -18.02 0.53
C GLY A 77 -21.32 -19.33 -0.09
N TRP A 78 -20.19 -19.30 -0.79
CA TRP A 78 -19.61 -20.53 -1.33
C TRP A 78 -19.16 -21.47 -0.19
N ASP A 79 -19.23 -22.77 -0.43
CA ASP A 79 -18.73 -23.77 0.52
C ASP A 79 -17.19 -23.80 0.56
N VAL A 80 -16.64 -24.31 1.65
CA VAL A 80 -15.19 -24.33 1.92
C VAL A 80 -14.40 -25.05 0.83
N LYS A 81 -14.94 -26.16 0.32
CA LYS A 81 -14.28 -26.95 -0.73
C LYS A 81 -14.24 -26.21 -2.06
N SER A 82 -15.32 -25.53 -2.43
CA SER A 82 -15.41 -24.69 -3.61
C SER A 82 -14.43 -23.51 -3.51
N ILE A 83 -14.34 -22.88 -2.35
CA ILE A 83 -13.35 -21.80 -2.08
C ILE A 83 -11.93 -22.34 -2.18
N GLY A 84 -11.64 -23.50 -1.60
CA GLY A 84 -10.33 -24.15 -1.71
C GLY A 84 -9.96 -24.47 -3.17
N ASN A 85 -10.93 -24.94 -3.98
CA ASN A 85 -10.73 -25.21 -5.40
C ASN A 85 -10.45 -23.93 -6.19
N LEU A 86 -11.17 -22.84 -5.94
CA LEU A 86 -10.90 -21.52 -6.50
C LEU A 86 -9.45 -21.11 -6.22
N GLY A 87 -9.00 -21.19 -4.95
CA GLY A 87 -7.62 -20.84 -4.58
C GLY A 87 -6.57 -21.66 -5.33
N ARG A 88 -6.75 -22.97 -5.41
CA ARG A 88 -5.85 -23.88 -6.15
C ARG A 88 -5.83 -23.58 -7.65
N SER A 89 -6.95 -23.25 -8.26
CA SER A 89 -7.03 -22.85 -9.66
C SER A 89 -6.31 -21.52 -9.90
N MET A 90 -6.53 -20.52 -9.05
CA MET A 90 -5.82 -19.24 -9.14
C MET A 90 -4.31 -19.43 -9.05
N VAL A 91 -3.81 -20.18 -8.06
CA VAL A 91 -2.36 -20.42 -7.87
C VAL A 91 -1.70 -21.03 -9.11
N LYS A 92 -2.38 -21.95 -9.79
CA LYS A 92 -1.88 -22.55 -11.04
C LYS A 92 -1.81 -21.55 -12.19
N SER A 93 -2.59 -20.50 -12.15
CA SER A 93 -2.74 -19.52 -13.23
C SER A 93 -1.90 -18.24 -12.99
N PHE A 94 -1.18 -18.16 -11.86
CA PHE A 94 -0.30 -17.03 -11.53
C PHE A 94 1.17 -17.30 -11.85
N VAL A 95 1.81 -16.27 -12.39
CA VAL A 95 3.28 -16.15 -12.52
C VAL A 95 3.71 -14.77 -12.06
N THR A 96 4.79 -14.73 -11.27
CA THR A 96 5.34 -13.49 -10.71
C THR A 96 6.86 -13.51 -10.80
N VAL A 97 7.45 -12.36 -11.10
CA VAL A 97 8.89 -12.12 -10.96
C VAL A 97 9.10 -10.75 -10.34
N GLY A 98 10.05 -10.66 -9.41
CA GLY A 98 10.45 -9.41 -8.79
C GLY A 98 11.79 -8.89 -9.29
N SER A 99 12.03 -7.60 -9.07
CA SER A 99 13.35 -6.99 -9.20
C SER A 99 13.53 -5.91 -8.15
N SER A 100 14.75 -5.76 -7.63
CA SER A 100 15.08 -4.72 -6.66
C SER A 100 16.48 -4.16 -6.89
N LEU A 101 16.64 -2.88 -6.58
CA LEU A 101 17.92 -2.16 -6.65
C LEU A 101 18.77 -2.37 -5.39
N ASP A 102 18.15 -2.84 -4.30
CA ASP A 102 18.83 -3.14 -3.04
C ASP A 102 17.99 -4.13 -2.22
N HIS A 103 18.58 -4.64 -1.15
CA HIS A 103 17.92 -5.44 -0.14
C HIS A 103 16.98 -4.58 0.73
N CYS A 104 16.04 -5.20 1.42
CA CYS A 104 15.29 -4.53 2.46
C CYS A 104 16.15 -4.34 3.72
N HIS A 105 15.87 -3.28 4.45
CA HIS A 105 16.58 -2.94 5.68
C HIS A 105 15.65 -3.10 6.89
N VAL A 106 16.12 -3.86 7.87
CA VAL A 106 15.40 -4.04 9.14
C VAL A 106 15.75 -2.87 10.07
N PRO A 107 14.78 -2.10 10.56
CA PRO A 107 15.05 -1.00 11.48
C PRO A 107 15.88 -1.43 12.70
N GLY A 108 16.84 -0.60 13.07
CA GLY A 108 17.71 -0.85 14.23
C GLY A 108 18.83 -1.88 14.00
N ARG A 109 18.96 -2.43 12.79
CA ARG A 109 20.13 -3.26 12.43
C ARG A 109 21.23 -2.43 11.80
N ALA A 110 22.38 -3.09 11.58
CA ALA A 110 23.63 -2.52 11.13
C ALA A 110 23.50 -1.45 10.03
N THR A 111 24.38 -0.47 10.10
CA THR A 111 24.38 0.71 9.24
C THR A 111 25.44 0.65 8.14
N SER A 112 26.40 -0.29 8.18
CA SER A 112 27.37 -0.46 7.10
C SER A 112 26.77 -1.26 5.92
N ASP A 113 27.14 -0.91 4.70
CA ASP A 113 26.64 -1.57 3.49
C ASP A 113 27.09 -3.05 3.43
N GLU A 114 28.28 -3.36 3.94
CA GLU A 114 28.80 -4.74 4.03
C GLU A 114 27.96 -5.59 4.97
N GLU A 115 27.53 -5.05 6.11
CA GLU A 115 26.71 -5.77 7.10
C GLU A 115 25.26 -5.91 6.64
N ARG A 116 24.77 -5.03 5.76
CA ARG A 116 23.42 -5.09 5.18
C ARG A 116 23.32 -6.05 4.00
N GLY A 117 24.43 -6.46 3.40
CA GLY A 117 24.43 -7.20 2.14
C GLY A 117 23.97 -6.39 0.95
N ALA A 118 24.19 -5.07 0.97
CA ALA A 118 23.77 -4.16 -0.09
C ALA A 118 24.26 -4.61 -1.46
N LEU A 119 23.43 -4.47 -2.48
CA LEU A 119 23.77 -4.87 -3.86
C LEU A 119 24.81 -3.95 -4.49
N GLY A 120 25.02 -2.77 -3.94
CA GLY A 120 25.84 -1.72 -4.49
C GLY A 120 25.09 -0.77 -5.43
N PRO A 121 25.55 0.49 -5.57
CA PRO A 121 24.76 1.60 -6.13
C PRO A 121 24.41 1.45 -7.62
N LYS A 122 25.09 0.58 -8.34
CA LYS A 122 24.88 0.34 -9.77
C LYS A 122 24.27 -1.04 -10.08
N ALA A 123 24.06 -1.86 -9.08
CA ALA A 123 23.55 -3.21 -9.27
C ALA A 123 22.02 -3.26 -9.27
N VAL A 124 21.49 -4.33 -9.82
CA VAL A 124 20.08 -4.72 -9.71
C VAL A 124 20.00 -6.23 -9.67
N GLU A 125 19.06 -6.77 -8.92
CA GLU A 125 18.82 -8.20 -8.85
C GLU A 125 17.42 -8.53 -9.35
N ILE A 126 17.31 -9.55 -10.21
CA ILE A 126 16.04 -10.07 -10.70
C ILE A 126 15.73 -11.37 -9.96
N GLY A 127 14.50 -11.49 -9.46
CA GLY A 127 14.01 -12.67 -8.77
C GLY A 127 14.42 -12.76 -7.31
N MET A 128 14.84 -11.67 -6.68
CA MET A 128 15.08 -11.62 -5.25
C MET A 128 13.79 -11.88 -4.46
N GLY A 129 13.90 -12.66 -3.39
CA GLY A 129 12.79 -12.93 -2.48
C GLY A 129 12.54 -11.80 -1.49
N ILE A 130 11.39 -11.85 -0.83
CA ILE A 130 10.96 -10.80 0.11
C ILE A 130 11.77 -10.79 1.42
N HIS A 131 12.52 -11.84 1.72
CA HIS A 131 13.45 -11.92 2.85
C HIS A 131 14.92 -11.76 2.42
N ASN A 132 15.18 -11.08 1.30
CA ASN A 132 16.49 -10.95 0.68
C ASN A 132 17.11 -12.28 0.19
N GLU A 133 16.29 -13.31 -0.10
CA GLU A 133 16.80 -14.52 -0.73
C GLU A 133 17.30 -14.20 -2.15
N SER A 134 18.45 -14.77 -2.51
CA SER A 134 19.10 -14.53 -3.80
C SER A 134 18.18 -14.82 -4.97
N GLY A 135 18.24 -13.94 -5.96
CA GLY A 135 17.48 -14.03 -7.18
C GLY A 135 18.04 -14.99 -8.22
N VAL A 136 17.47 -14.91 -9.40
CA VAL A 136 17.91 -15.70 -10.57
C VAL A 136 19.06 -15.04 -11.29
N LYS A 137 19.16 -13.70 -11.21
CA LYS A 137 20.19 -12.93 -11.91
C LYS A 137 20.59 -11.69 -11.14
N HIS A 138 21.87 -11.58 -10.85
CA HIS A 138 22.52 -10.38 -10.36
C HIS A 138 23.17 -9.64 -11.52
N ILE A 139 22.92 -8.33 -11.66
CA ILE A 139 23.45 -7.49 -12.74
C ILE A 139 24.20 -6.32 -12.10
N GLU A 140 25.52 -6.32 -12.22
CA GLU A 140 26.39 -5.30 -11.59
C GLU A 140 26.19 -3.88 -12.15
N ASN A 141 25.84 -3.78 -13.42
CA ASN A 141 25.54 -2.52 -14.09
C ASN A 141 24.09 -2.52 -14.52
N LYS A 142 23.23 -1.87 -13.73
CA LYS A 142 21.79 -1.84 -13.99
C LYS A 142 21.48 -1.38 -15.42
N PRO A 143 20.66 -2.14 -16.15
CA PRO A 143 20.21 -1.79 -17.48
C PRO A 143 19.26 -0.58 -17.43
N SER A 144 18.83 -0.12 -18.60
CA SER A 144 17.70 0.81 -18.66
C SER A 144 16.41 0.16 -18.10
N GLY A 145 15.45 0.96 -17.67
CA GLY A 145 14.15 0.46 -17.20
C GLY A 145 13.47 -0.44 -18.24
N PRO A 146 13.35 -0.02 -19.51
CA PRO A 146 12.80 -0.87 -20.56
C PRO A 146 13.52 -2.21 -20.74
N ASP A 147 14.86 -2.22 -20.69
CA ASP A 147 15.62 -3.48 -20.84
C ASP A 147 15.42 -4.42 -19.65
N LEU A 148 15.35 -3.87 -18.44
CA LEU A 148 15.04 -4.63 -17.22
C LEU A 148 13.66 -5.29 -17.32
N ILE A 149 12.65 -4.52 -17.70
CA ILE A 149 11.26 -5.00 -17.85
C ILE A 149 11.20 -6.07 -18.95
N LYS A 150 11.89 -5.88 -20.07
CA LYS A 150 11.97 -6.87 -21.15
C LYS A 150 12.52 -8.20 -20.66
N GLU A 151 13.56 -8.16 -19.84
CA GLU A 151 14.13 -9.38 -19.26
C GLU A 151 13.16 -10.05 -18.28
N MET A 152 12.51 -9.26 -17.40
CA MET A 152 11.51 -9.79 -16.48
C MET A 152 10.32 -10.41 -17.21
N LEU A 153 9.81 -9.77 -18.26
CA LEU A 153 8.73 -10.33 -19.09
C LEU A 153 9.15 -11.60 -19.82
N SER A 154 10.40 -11.71 -20.25
CA SER A 154 10.93 -12.94 -20.83
C SER A 154 10.91 -14.10 -19.83
N LEU A 155 11.20 -13.86 -18.54
CA LEU A 155 11.11 -14.90 -17.50
C LEU A 155 9.67 -15.37 -17.24
N LEU A 156 8.68 -14.48 -17.45
CA LEU A 156 7.26 -14.78 -17.25
C LEU A 156 6.62 -15.49 -18.46
N LEU A 157 7.03 -15.14 -19.69
CA LEU A 157 6.28 -15.41 -20.90
C LEU A 157 6.99 -16.34 -21.91
N ASN A 158 8.31 -16.55 -21.77
CA ASN A 158 9.04 -17.41 -22.68
C ASN A 158 8.63 -18.89 -22.52
N LYS A 159 7.87 -19.40 -23.49
CA LYS A 159 7.38 -20.79 -23.52
C LYS A 159 8.48 -21.83 -23.67
N ASP A 160 9.63 -21.45 -24.22
CA ASP A 160 10.77 -22.33 -24.43
C ASP A 160 11.63 -22.50 -23.17
N ASP A 161 11.45 -21.66 -22.14
CA ASP A 161 12.11 -21.81 -20.85
C ASP A 161 11.46 -22.93 -20.05
N LYS A 162 11.97 -24.14 -20.19
CA LYS A 162 11.46 -25.34 -19.50
C LYS A 162 11.50 -25.23 -17.96
N GLU A 163 12.35 -24.37 -17.44
CA GLU A 163 12.46 -24.13 -16.00
C GLU A 163 11.33 -23.24 -15.48
N ARG A 164 10.86 -22.24 -16.28
CA ARG A 164 10.00 -21.15 -15.82
C ARG A 164 8.65 -21.03 -16.52
N ALA A 165 8.44 -21.71 -17.62
CA ALA A 165 7.17 -21.73 -18.32
C ALA A 165 6.08 -22.48 -17.52
N PHE A 166 5.69 -21.94 -16.36
CA PHE A 166 4.65 -22.50 -15.51
C PHE A 166 3.24 -22.25 -16.04
N VAL A 167 3.03 -21.10 -16.65
CA VAL A 167 1.79 -20.72 -17.33
C VAL A 167 2.13 -20.28 -18.75
N SER A 168 1.41 -20.81 -19.72
CA SER A 168 1.56 -20.42 -21.12
C SER A 168 0.50 -19.39 -21.48
N PHE A 169 0.91 -18.25 -22.00
CA PHE A 169 0.02 -17.20 -22.51
C PHE A 169 0.02 -17.24 -24.04
N GLU A 170 -1.14 -17.21 -24.64
CA GLU A 170 -1.37 -17.13 -26.07
C GLU A 170 -1.77 -15.71 -26.47
N LYS A 171 -1.64 -15.38 -27.76
CA LYS A 171 -1.95 -14.06 -28.33
C LYS A 171 -3.33 -13.50 -27.94
N ASP A 172 -4.33 -14.38 -27.79
CA ASP A 172 -5.72 -14.00 -27.46
C ASP A 172 -6.02 -14.03 -25.95
N ASP A 173 -5.00 -14.32 -25.13
CA ASP A 173 -5.13 -14.21 -23.70
C ASP A 173 -5.08 -12.74 -23.27
N ASP A 174 -6.03 -12.32 -22.47
CA ASP A 174 -6.11 -11.02 -21.86
C ASP A 174 -5.82 -11.14 -20.36
N PRO A 175 -4.55 -11.19 -19.94
CA PRO A 175 -4.19 -11.47 -18.55
C PRO A 175 -4.65 -10.37 -17.60
N VAL A 176 -4.78 -10.71 -16.31
CA VAL A 176 -4.75 -9.70 -15.26
C VAL A 176 -3.28 -9.38 -15.00
N LEU A 177 -2.92 -8.10 -15.14
CA LEU A 177 -1.60 -7.58 -14.83
C LEU A 177 -1.61 -6.95 -13.43
N ILE A 178 -0.59 -7.27 -12.64
CA ILE A 178 -0.39 -6.68 -11.32
C ILE A 178 1.05 -6.15 -11.24
N ILE A 179 1.19 -4.88 -10.92
CA ILE A 179 2.48 -4.25 -10.60
C ILE A 179 2.47 -3.93 -9.11
N ASN A 180 3.33 -4.60 -8.38
CA ASN A 180 3.41 -4.48 -6.93
C ASN A 180 4.67 -3.75 -6.50
N ASN A 181 4.53 -2.72 -5.68
CA ASN A 181 5.62 -2.03 -4.99
C ASN A 181 6.09 -2.87 -3.79
N LEU A 182 7.39 -3.15 -3.69
CA LEU A 182 7.96 -3.85 -2.52
C LEU A 182 8.11 -2.96 -1.27
N GLY A 183 7.82 -1.66 -1.40
CA GLY A 183 7.76 -0.71 -0.29
C GLY A 183 8.63 0.53 -0.46
N GLY A 184 9.71 0.46 -1.22
CA GLY A 184 10.68 1.55 -1.37
C GLY A 184 10.59 2.35 -2.67
N MET A 185 9.56 2.14 -3.49
CA MET A 185 9.39 2.89 -4.75
C MET A 185 8.34 3.98 -4.63
N SER A 186 8.59 5.11 -5.28
CA SER A 186 7.60 6.17 -5.39
C SER A 186 6.46 5.81 -6.34
N ASN A 187 5.30 6.45 -6.17
CA ASN A 187 4.15 6.24 -7.07
C ASN A 187 4.45 6.68 -8.52
N VAL A 188 5.34 7.67 -8.71
CA VAL A 188 5.73 8.15 -10.05
C VAL A 188 6.54 7.08 -10.78
N GLU A 189 7.55 6.50 -10.11
CA GLU A 189 8.34 5.40 -10.66
C GLU A 189 7.47 4.18 -10.97
N LEU A 190 6.58 3.83 -10.04
CA LEU A 190 5.68 2.69 -10.22
C LEU A 190 4.74 2.90 -11.43
N SER A 191 4.24 4.12 -11.63
CA SER A 191 3.39 4.47 -12.77
C SER A 191 4.15 4.38 -14.11
N ALA A 192 5.42 4.79 -14.13
CA ALA A 192 6.28 4.63 -15.31
C ALA A 192 6.51 3.15 -15.66
N ILE A 193 6.71 2.30 -14.64
CA ILE A 193 6.83 0.85 -14.83
C ILE A 193 5.54 0.25 -15.41
N VAL A 194 4.38 0.65 -14.89
CA VAL A 194 3.08 0.19 -15.44
C VAL A 194 2.97 0.52 -16.93
N ALA A 195 3.28 1.76 -17.30
CA ALA A 195 3.21 2.20 -18.70
C ALA A 195 4.13 1.37 -19.60
N GLU A 196 5.37 1.15 -19.17
CA GLU A 196 6.35 0.37 -19.92
C GLU A 196 5.97 -1.10 -20.05
N VAL A 197 5.50 -1.73 -18.95
CA VAL A 197 5.06 -3.13 -18.97
C VAL A 197 3.88 -3.32 -19.91
N VAL A 198 2.87 -2.44 -19.87
CA VAL A 198 1.71 -2.52 -20.75
C VAL A 198 2.11 -2.34 -22.22
N ASP A 199 3.03 -1.42 -22.51
CA ASP A 199 3.53 -1.18 -23.85
C ASP A 199 4.28 -2.41 -24.42
N GLN A 200 5.19 -2.98 -23.64
CA GLN A 200 5.94 -4.18 -24.05
C GLN A 200 5.03 -5.41 -24.15
N LEU A 201 4.09 -5.63 -23.23
CA LEU A 201 3.12 -6.72 -23.36
C LEU A 201 2.37 -6.66 -24.68
N LYS A 202 1.95 -5.47 -25.09
CA LYS A 202 1.21 -5.25 -26.34
C LYS A 202 2.10 -5.40 -27.57
N LYS A 203 3.29 -4.81 -27.56
CA LYS A 203 4.18 -4.76 -28.73
C LYS A 203 4.94 -6.06 -28.98
N ASP A 204 5.51 -6.64 -27.92
CA ASP A 204 6.45 -7.73 -28.02
C ASP A 204 5.78 -9.11 -27.80
N TRP A 205 4.64 -9.14 -27.06
CA TRP A 205 3.96 -10.37 -26.68
C TRP A 205 2.52 -10.48 -27.21
N GLU A 206 2.01 -9.42 -27.85
CA GLU A 206 0.64 -9.35 -28.40
C GLU A 206 -0.44 -9.63 -27.31
N LEU A 207 -0.15 -9.25 -26.05
CA LEU A 207 -1.03 -9.41 -24.90
C LEU A 207 -1.59 -8.06 -24.47
N SER A 208 -2.90 -7.99 -24.25
CA SER A 208 -3.59 -6.80 -23.76
C SER A 208 -4.27 -7.12 -22.42
N PRO A 209 -3.77 -6.60 -21.29
CA PRO A 209 -4.36 -6.90 -20.00
C PRO A 209 -5.82 -6.45 -19.89
N VAL A 210 -6.73 -7.33 -19.40
CA VAL A 210 -8.13 -6.99 -19.13
C VAL A 210 -8.28 -6.18 -17.84
N ARG A 211 -7.33 -6.28 -16.92
CA ARG A 211 -7.22 -5.54 -15.66
C ARG A 211 -5.76 -5.19 -15.41
N VAL A 212 -5.54 -4.01 -14.85
CA VAL A 212 -4.22 -3.56 -14.41
C VAL A 212 -4.34 -3.09 -12.97
N TYR A 213 -3.79 -3.85 -12.04
CA TYR A 213 -3.70 -3.48 -10.63
C TYR A 213 -2.29 -2.95 -10.35
N CYS A 214 -2.21 -1.79 -9.70
CA CYS A 214 -0.95 -1.18 -9.32
C CYS A 214 -1.04 -0.70 -7.87
N GLY A 215 -0.11 -1.15 -7.02
CA GLY A 215 -0.15 -0.78 -5.61
C GLY A 215 0.89 -1.50 -4.77
N THR A 216 0.75 -1.39 -3.45
CA THR A 216 1.62 -2.00 -2.45
C THR A 216 0.85 -3.13 -1.77
N TYR A 217 0.85 -4.32 -2.37
CA TYR A 217 0.07 -5.48 -1.91
C TYR A 217 0.91 -6.45 -1.07
N VAL A 218 2.19 -6.63 -1.44
CA VAL A 218 3.17 -7.43 -0.71
C VAL A 218 4.44 -6.62 -0.59
N THR A 219 4.98 -6.48 0.61
CA THR A 219 6.18 -5.70 0.86
C THR A 219 7.35 -6.55 1.32
N SER A 220 8.54 -6.05 1.03
CA SER A 220 9.79 -6.42 1.67
C SER A 220 10.33 -5.18 2.38
N LEU A 221 9.62 -4.74 3.43
CA LEU A 221 9.89 -3.51 4.18
C LEU A 221 10.07 -2.30 3.22
N ASN A 222 11.28 -1.76 3.13
CA ASN A 222 11.65 -0.62 2.31
C ASN A 222 12.45 -0.99 1.04
N ALA A 223 12.37 -2.24 0.57
CA ALA A 223 13.10 -2.65 -0.62
C ALA A 223 12.74 -1.77 -1.84
N PRO A 224 13.72 -1.13 -2.49
CA PRO A 224 13.49 -0.29 -3.68
C PRO A 224 13.30 -1.17 -4.91
N GLY A 225 12.15 -1.82 -5.00
CA GLY A 225 11.86 -2.80 -6.02
C GLY A 225 10.38 -3.00 -6.28
N PHE A 226 10.08 -3.83 -7.27
CA PHE A 226 8.73 -4.14 -7.71
C PHE A 226 8.61 -5.57 -8.21
N ASN A 227 7.37 -6.07 -8.25
CA ASN A 227 7.02 -7.33 -8.89
C ASN A 227 6.10 -7.08 -10.10
N ILE A 228 6.30 -7.88 -11.15
CA ILE A 228 5.36 -8.03 -12.25
C ILE A 228 4.68 -9.38 -12.09
N SER A 229 3.35 -9.39 -12.06
CA SER A 229 2.57 -10.63 -11.99
C SER A 229 1.53 -10.68 -13.09
N LEU A 230 1.32 -11.85 -13.64
CA LEU A 230 0.30 -12.13 -14.65
C LEU A 230 -0.57 -13.28 -14.17
N MET A 231 -1.89 -13.16 -14.36
CA MET A 231 -2.85 -14.23 -14.10
C MET A 231 -3.69 -14.53 -15.33
N LYS A 232 -3.81 -15.80 -15.66
CA LYS A 232 -4.65 -16.31 -16.76
C LYS A 232 -6.09 -16.54 -16.26
N HIS A 233 -6.85 -15.45 -16.14
CA HIS A 233 -8.16 -15.43 -15.49
C HIS A 233 -9.22 -16.32 -16.18
N LYS A 234 -9.12 -16.50 -17.51
CA LYS A 234 -10.09 -17.33 -18.26
C LYS A 234 -10.04 -18.80 -17.86
N GLU A 235 -8.83 -19.33 -17.59
CA GLU A 235 -8.69 -20.70 -17.11
C GLU A 235 -9.30 -20.88 -15.73
N VAL A 236 -9.03 -19.93 -14.81
CA VAL A 236 -9.66 -19.94 -13.48
C VAL A 236 -11.16 -19.89 -13.59
N SER A 237 -11.70 -18.96 -14.40
CA SER A 237 -13.14 -18.81 -14.59
C SER A 237 -13.80 -20.08 -15.16
N LYS A 238 -13.10 -20.77 -16.06
CA LYS A 238 -13.56 -22.07 -16.60
C LYS A 238 -13.57 -23.15 -15.51
N ASP A 239 -12.51 -23.24 -14.71
CA ASP A 239 -12.39 -24.27 -13.66
C ASP A 239 -13.47 -24.15 -12.59
N ILE A 240 -13.84 -22.93 -12.24
CA ILE A 240 -14.83 -22.65 -11.18
C ILE A 240 -16.25 -22.47 -11.70
N GLY A 241 -16.45 -22.41 -13.02
CA GLY A 241 -17.76 -22.17 -13.64
C GLY A 241 -18.34 -20.79 -13.38
N SER A 242 -17.51 -19.81 -13.04
CA SER A 242 -17.90 -18.43 -12.70
C SER A 242 -16.80 -17.44 -13.09
N ASN A 243 -17.14 -16.17 -13.30
CA ASN A 243 -16.17 -15.15 -13.66
C ASN A 243 -15.30 -14.74 -12.44
N VAL A 244 -14.04 -15.13 -12.42
CA VAL A 244 -13.11 -14.80 -11.32
C VAL A 244 -12.84 -13.30 -11.19
N LEU A 245 -12.98 -12.51 -12.27
CA LEU A 245 -12.81 -11.06 -12.21
C LEU A 245 -13.84 -10.41 -11.28
N GLU A 246 -15.08 -10.90 -11.24
CA GLU A 246 -16.10 -10.41 -10.31
C GLU A 246 -15.72 -10.61 -8.82
N LEU A 247 -14.93 -11.64 -8.54
CA LEU A 247 -14.44 -11.90 -7.18
C LEU A 247 -13.26 -10.99 -6.82
N ILE A 248 -12.36 -10.74 -7.77
CA ILE A 248 -11.21 -9.85 -7.56
C ILE A 248 -11.67 -8.39 -7.50
N ASP A 249 -12.61 -8.00 -8.35
CA ASP A 249 -13.18 -6.64 -8.42
C ASP A 249 -14.19 -6.35 -7.31
N ALA A 250 -14.62 -7.36 -6.53
CA ALA A 250 -15.61 -7.18 -5.47
C ALA A 250 -15.17 -6.07 -4.49
N PRO A 251 -16.10 -5.23 -3.99
CA PRO A 251 -15.79 -4.18 -3.03
C PRO A 251 -15.05 -4.71 -1.79
N THR A 252 -14.18 -3.89 -1.20
CA THR A 252 -13.48 -4.22 0.04
C THR A 252 -13.12 -2.96 0.81
N ASP A 253 -13.17 -3.03 2.14
CA ASP A 253 -12.74 -1.98 3.06
C ASP A 253 -11.30 -2.20 3.56
N ALA A 254 -10.58 -3.19 3.02
CA ALA A 254 -9.20 -3.46 3.40
C ALA A 254 -8.30 -2.28 3.02
N THR A 255 -7.70 -1.63 4.02
CA THR A 255 -6.88 -0.43 3.85
C THR A 255 -5.65 -0.65 2.96
N GLY A 256 -5.09 -1.86 2.96
CA GLY A 256 -3.97 -2.26 2.11
C GLY A 256 -4.34 -2.61 0.66
N TRP A 257 -5.63 -2.63 0.32
CA TRP A 257 -6.08 -2.86 -1.03
C TRP A 257 -6.14 -1.54 -1.79
N SER A 258 -5.02 -1.15 -2.38
CA SER A 258 -4.99 -0.02 -3.31
C SER A 258 -5.66 -0.46 -4.61
N GLY A 259 -6.88 -0.09 -4.80
CA GLY A 259 -7.62 -0.55 -5.94
C GLY A 259 -8.84 0.29 -6.24
N VAL A 260 -9.52 -0.14 -7.25
CA VAL A 260 -10.70 0.50 -7.78
C VAL A 260 -11.84 0.33 -6.78
N SER A 261 -12.26 1.41 -6.14
CA SER A 261 -13.35 1.39 -5.15
C SER A 261 -14.73 1.03 -5.74
N GLN A 262 -14.86 0.95 -7.05
CA GLN A 262 -16.13 0.72 -7.74
C GLN A 262 -16.05 -0.31 -8.88
N GLY A 263 -15.10 -1.21 -8.84
CA GLY A 263 -14.93 -2.24 -9.86
C GLY A 263 -14.61 -1.67 -11.26
N TRP A 264 -14.06 -2.48 -12.10
CA TRP A 264 -13.88 -2.16 -13.51
C TRP A 264 -15.23 -2.35 -14.22
N SER A 265 -15.72 -1.34 -14.91
CA SER A 265 -16.83 -1.55 -15.84
C SER A 265 -16.32 -2.30 -17.07
N ASP A 266 -17.15 -3.15 -17.67
CA ASP A 266 -16.86 -3.79 -18.97
C ASP A 266 -16.62 -2.78 -20.09
N LYS A 267 -17.01 -1.54 -19.83
CA LYS A 267 -16.68 -0.35 -20.61
C LYS A 267 -15.77 0.53 -19.74
N ALA A 268 -14.50 0.17 -19.65
CA ALA A 268 -13.48 1.08 -19.13
C ALA A 268 -13.33 2.23 -20.11
N ILE A 269 -14.25 3.18 -20.06
CA ILE A 269 -14.08 4.48 -20.67
C ILE A 269 -13.02 5.14 -19.80
N LEU A 270 -11.79 5.19 -20.32
CA LEU A 270 -10.76 6.06 -19.79
C LEU A 270 -11.33 7.48 -19.85
N LYS A 271 -11.86 7.96 -18.74
CA LYS A 271 -12.33 9.34 -18.64
C LYS A 271 -11.13 10.24 -18.85
N THR A 272 -11.33 11.28 -19.65
CA THR A 272 -10.30 12.29 -19.82
C THR A 272 -10.05 13.03 -18.50
N PRO A 273 -8.87 13.65 -18.30
CA PRO A 273 -8.62 14.47 -17.11
C PRO A 273 -9.72 15.50 -16.83
N ASP A 274 -10.28 16.10 -17.87
CA ASP A 274 -11.37 17.10 -17.76
C ASP A 274 -12.69 16.49 -17.29
N GLU A 275 -13.00 15.26 -17.69
CA GLU A 275 -14.20 14.54 -17.21
C GLU A 275 -14.03 14.13 -15.75
N HIS A 276 -12.83 13.71 -15.33
CA HIS A 276 -12.52 13.45 -13.91
C HIS A 276 -12.61 14.72 -13.06
N LEU A 277 -12.12 15.85 -13.54
CA LEU A 277 -12.23 17.13 -12.86
C LEU A 277 -13.70 17.54 -12.65
N LYS A 278 -14.51 17.52 -13.69
CA LYS A 278 -15.94 17.85 -13.61
C LYS A 278 -16.71 16.95 -12.66
N GLU A 279 -16.40 15.66 -12.66
CA GLU A 279 -17.04 14.71 -11.74
C GLU A 279 -16.60 14.93 -10.28
N SER A 280 -15.33 15.27 -10.08
CA SER A 280 -14.80 15.61 -8.76
C SER A 280 -15.43 16.90 -8.23
N GLU A 281 -15.58 17.93 -9.06
CA GLU A 281 -16.26 19.17 -8.72
C GLU A 281 -17.74 18.93 -8.36
N LYS A 282 -18.44 18.12 -9.14
CA LYS A 282 -19.82 17.74 -8.85
C LYS A 282 -19.95 16.99 -7.51
N ARG A 283 -19.06 16.04 -7.23
CA ARG A 283 -19.02 15.32 -5.94
C ARG A 283 -18.74 16.24 -4.76
N LEU A 284 -17.88 17.24 -4.95
CA LEU A 284 -17.60 18.26 -3.95
C LEU A 284 -18.83 19.15 -3.69
N GLU A 285 -19.54 19.52 -4.73
CA GLU A 285 -20.76 20.32 -4.64
C GLU A 285 -21.92 19.55 -3.98
N GLU A 286 -22.07 18.26 -4.32
CA GLU A 286 -23.02 17.35 -3.65
C GLU A 286 -22.69 17.19 -2.17
N LYS A 287 -21.41 17.04 -1.78
CA LYS A 287 -20.97 16.98 -0.38
C LYS A 287 -21.23 18.29 0.37
N ARG A 288 -21.05 19.45 -0.28
CA ARG A 288 -21.40 20.76 0.29
C ARG A 288 -22.91 20.87 0.55
N ASN A 289 -23.73 20.39 -0.38
CA ASN A 289 -25.19 20.47 -0.30
C ASN A 289 -25.80 19.45 0.69
N THR A 290 -25.12 18.34 0.98
CA THR A 290 -25.60 17.32 1.95
C THR A 290 -25.21 17.59 3.39
N GLY A 291 -24.56 18.72 3.68
CA GLY A 291 -24.21 19.10 5.07
C GLY A 291 -23.15 18.21 5.73
N HIS A 292 -22.50 17.33 4.99
CA HIS A 292 -21.37 16.51 5.46
C HIS A 292 -20.00 17.19 5.26
N ALA A 293 -19.98 18.43 4.77
CA ALA A 293 -18.83 19.28 4.97
C ALA A 293 -18.79 19.61 6.47
N VAL A 294 -17.83 19.06 7.18
CA VAL A 294 -17.41 19.65 8.45
C VAL A 294 -16.98 21.06 8.07
N SER A 295 -17.94 22.00 8.21
CA SER A 295 -17.59 23.41 8.06
C SER A 295 -16.61 23.70 9.18
N GLY A 296 -15.43 24.24 8.83
CA GLY A 296 -14.42 24.69 9.78
C GLY A 296 -14.86 25.82 10.70
N SER A 297 -16.08 25.79 11.17
CA SER A 297 -16.64 26.67 12.16
C SER A 297 -17.50 25.86 13.12
N LEU A 298 -16.88 24.96 13.85
CA LEU A 298 -17.50 24.31 15.01
C LEU A 298 -17.64 25.27 16.22
N VAL A 299 -17.16 26.49 16.07
CA VAL A 299 -17.23 27.50 17.14
C VAL A 299 -17.98 28.72 16.65
N SER A 300 -19.31 28.69 16.78
CA SER A 300 -20.11 29.92 16.69
C SER A 300 -19.70 30.84 17.84
N GLY A 301 -19.69 32.16 17.61
CA GLY A 301 -19.26 33.18 18.58
C GLY A 301 -19.92 33.15 19.97
N LYS A 302 -20.88 32.25 20.21
CA LYS A 302 -21.47 31.97 21.52
C LYS A 302 -20.57 31.12 22.43
N SER A 303 -19.71 30.27 21.91
CA SER A 303 -18.76 29.45 22.69
C SER A 303 -17.58 30.29 23.22
N ALA A 304 -17.13 31.29 22.48
CA ALA A 304 -16.04 32.18 22.91
C ALA A 304 -16.39 33.03 24.15
N SER A 305 -17.69 33.32 24.39
CA SER A 305 -18.14 34.03 25.54
C SER A 305 -18.38 33.16 26.81
N ALA A 306 -18.29 31.84 26.68
CA ALA A 306 -18.40 30.89 27.76
C ALA A 306 -17.03 30.67 28.45
N GLY A 307 -17.05 30.28 29.72
CA GLY A 307 -15.84 29.93 30.47
C GLY A 307 -15.37 31.03 31.45
N PRO A 308 -14.42 30.67 32.33
CA PRO A 308 -13.93 31.60 33.35
C PRO A 308 -13.14 32.74 32.75
N LYS A 309 -13.27 33.94 33.36
CA LYS A 309 -12.43 35.08 33.02
C LYS A 309 -11.01 34.82 33.51
N ASN A 310 -10.02 35.20 32.72
CA ASN A 310 -8.64 35.26 33.18
C ASN A 310 -8.48 36.35 34.22
N GLY A 311 -7.83 36.02 35.35
CA GLY A 311 -7.65 36.98 36.45
C GLY A 311 -6.80 38.19 36.04
N ASN A 312 -5.93 38.03 35.06
CA ASN A 312 -5.12 39.10 34.48
C ASN A 312 -4.88 38.83 32.99
N PRO A 313 -5.66 39.45 32.10
CA PRO A 313 -5.53 39.28 30.64
C PRO A 313 -4.16 39.66 30.09
N ASP A 314 -3.51 40.69 30.64
CA ASP A 314 -2.19 41.17 30.20
C ASP A 314 -1.10 40.13 30.50
N LYS A 315 -1.16 39.50 31.68
CA LYS A 315 -0.26 38.37 31.99
C LYS A 315 -0.49 37.15 31.11
N ALA A 316 -1.74 36.85 30.77
CA ALA A 316 -2.05 35.77 29.85
C ALA A 316 -1.50 36.04 28.44
N LYS A 317 -1.61 37.27 27.96
CA LYS A 317 -1.04 37.76 26.71
C LYS A 317 0.49 37.68 26.72
N GLU A 318 1.11 38.14 27.82
CA GLU A 318 2.58 38.09 28.01
C GLU A 318 3.12 36.64 28.02
N ALA A 319 2.43 35.74 28.76
CA ALA A 319 2.80 34.36 28.87
C ALA A 319 2.71 33.65 27.50
N LEU A 320 1.64 33.85 26.72
CA LEU A 320 1.49 33.32 25.40
C LEU A 320 2.56 33.87 24.43
N SER A 321 2.84 35.16 24.50
CA SER A 321 3.89 35.77 23.69
C SER A 321 5.29 35.25 24.03
N SER A 322 5.58 35.01 25.31
CA SER A 322 6.84 34.44 25.79
C SER A 322 7.01 32.99 25.32
N LEU A 323 5.93 32.19 25.36
CA LEU A 323 5.93 30.83 24.84
C LEU A 323 6.27 30.81 23.34
N CYS A 324 5.63 31.65 22.55
CA CYS A 324 5.90 31.73 21.10
C CYS A 324 7.35 32.14 20.80
N ARG A 325 7.89 33.11 21.52
CA ARG A 325 9.31 33.51 21.36
C ARG A 325 10.25 32.36 21.71
N ALA A 326 10.00 31.64 22.79
CA ALA A 326 10.80 30.48 23.17
C ALA A 326 10.78 29.37 22.08
N VAL A 327 9.64 29.14 21.43
CA VAL A 327 9.53 28.20 20.31
C VAL A 327 10.35 28.69 19.11
N ILE A 328 10.29 29.98 18.78
CA ILE A 328 11.08 30.59 17.70
C ILE A 328 12.58 30.47 18.00
N ASP A 329 13.01 30.74 19.23
CA ASP A 329 14.44 30.69 19.62
C ASP A 329 15.00 29.25 19.55
N VAL A 330 14.19 28.23 19.81
CA VAL A 330 14.63 26.83 19.80
C VAL A 330 14.54 26.16 18.44
N GLU A 331 13.92 26.81 17.44
CA GLU A 331 13.70 26.29 16.08
C GLU A 331 14.95 25.64 15.46
N PRO A 332 16.15 26.28 15.43
CA PRO A 332 17.31 25.67 14.78
C PRO A 332 17.73 24.34 15.42
N THR A 333 17.47 24.19 16.72
CA THR A 333 17.76 22.94 17.44
C THR A 333 16.74 21.86 17.09
N LEU A 334 15.46 22.22 16.99
CA LEU A 334 14.39 21.28 16.61
C LEU A 334 14.58 20.80 15.17
N THR A 335 14.86 21.70 14.24
CA THR A 335 15.18 21.37 12.84
C THR A 335 16.38 20.43 12.74
N LYS A 336 17.43 20.68 13.53
CA LYS A 336 18.60 19.80 13.57
C LYS A 336 18.27 18.40 14.08
N TYR A 337 17.44 18.28 15.11
CA TYR A 337 17.02 16.96 15.62
C TYR A 337 16.16 16.21 14.60
N ASP A 338 15.24 16.94 13.98
CA ASP A 338 14.34 16.35 12.99
C ASP A 338 15.11 15.91 11.72
N THR A 339 16.12 16.64 11.29
CA THR A 339 16.99 16.23 10.17
C THR A 339 17.70 14.89 10.40
N VAL A 340 17.86 14.46 11.66
CA VAL A 340 18.47 13.16 12.00
C VAL A 340 17.47 12.02 11.93
N VAL A 341 16.19 12.26 12.22
CA VAL A 341 15.17 11.22 12.38
C VAL A 341 13.95 11.39 11.45
N GLY A 342 13.87 12.53 10.75
CA GLY A 342 12.76 12.92 9.88
C GLY A 342 13.24 13.68 8.65
N ASP A 343 12.39 14.51 8.10
CA ASP A 343 12.62 15.32 6.89
C ASP A 343 13.15 16.73 7.17
N GLY A 344 13.33 17.10 8.45
CA GLY A 344 13.97 18.32 8.87
C GLY A 344 13.08 19.57 8.83
N ASP A 345 11.76 19.43 8.80
CA ASP A 345 10.81 20.55 8.70
C ASP A 345 10.04 20.87 9.98
N ALA A 346 10.15 20.03 11.02
CA ALA A 346 9.39 20.18 12.26
C ALA A 346 9.67 21.50 12.98
N GLY A 347 10.94 21.95 13.01
CA GLY A 347 11.31 23.23 13.60
C GLY A 347 10.70 24.41 12.87
N GLU A 348 10.80 24.45 11.55
CA GLU A 348 10.21 25.50 10.71
C GLU A 348 8.67 25.55 10.84
N THR A 349 8.02 24.40 10.86
CA THR A 349 6.56 24.28 11.04
C THR A 349 6.12 24.91 12.37
N LEU A 350 6.82 24.59 13.47
CA LEU A 350 6.55 25.17 14.79
C LEU A 350 6.83 26.67 14.84
N ARG A 351 7.93 27.15 14.23
CA ARG A 351 8.28 28.56 14.15
C ARG A 351 7.21 29.37 13.41
N HIS A 352 6.78 28.92 12.23
CA HIS A 352 5.74 29.59 11.45
C HIS A 352 4.43 29.73 12.22
N CYS A 353 4.06 28.68 12.94
CA CYS A 353 2.87 28.72 13.81
C CYS A 353 3.04 29.72 14.96
N ALA A 354 4.18 29.71 15.64
CA ALA A 354 4.47 30.63 16.77
C ALA A 354 4.49 32.10 16.30
N GLU A 355 5.06 32.40 15.14
CA GLU A 355 5.04 33.73 14.53
C GLU A 355 3.61 34.19 14.21
N ALA A 356 2.76 33.27 13.66
CA ALA A 356 1.37 33.56 13.35
C ALA A 356 0.55 33.84 14.61
N ILE A 357 0.76 33.08 15.71
CA ILE A 357 0.11 33.32 17.01
C ILE A 357 0.57 34.66 17.58
N LEU A 358 1.87 34.98 17.58
CA LEU A 358 2.38 36.29 18.03
C LEU A 358 1.69 37.43 17.30
N LYS A 359 1.64 37.38 15.99
CA LYS A 359 0.99 38.38 15.15
C LYS A 359 -0.52 38.51 15.47
N ALA A 360 -1.18 37.41 15.75
CA ALA A 360 -2.59 37.41 16.11
C ALA A 360 -2.83 38.00 17.52
N VAL A 361 -1.93 37.74 18.46
CA VAL A 361 -1.96 38.31 19.81
C VAL A 361 -1.71 39.83 19.79
N GLU A 362 -0.68 40.26 19.03
CA GLU A 362 -0.36 41.68 18.88
C GLU A 362 -1.49 42.45 18.17
N GLY A 363 -2.12 41.83 17.17
CA GLY A 363 -3.26 42.35 16.44
C GLY A 363 -4.60 42.26 17.18
N ASN A 364 -4.61 41.80 18.45
CA ASN A 364 -5.80 41.58 19.29
C ASN A 364 -6.84 40.63 18.61
N LYS A 365 -6.41 39.75 17.76
CA LYS A 365 -7.26 38.70 17.13
C LYS A 365 -7.53 37.57 18.14
N ILE A 366 -6.52 37.22 18.97
CA ILE A 366 -6.68 36.28 20.07
C ILE A 366 -7.07 37.06 21.33
N GLN A 367 -8.26 36.79 21.84
CA GLN A 367 -8.78 37.42 23.07
C GLN A 367 -8.25 36.68 24.30
N CYS A 368 -7.50 37.38 25.14
CA CYS A 368 -6.87 36.80 26.33
C CYS A 368 -7.64 37.06 27.63
N ASP A 369 -8.84 37.65 27.56
CA ASP A 369 -9.69 37.95 28.73
C ASP A 369 -10.40 36.70 29.28
N ARG A 370 -10.54 35.65 28.49
CA ARG A 370 -11.11 34.34 28.85
C ARG A 370 -10.25 33.20 28.35
N ALA A 371 -10.07 32.19 29.17
CA ALA A 371 -9.27 31.01 28.79
C ALA A 371 -9.84 30.32 27.53
N THR A 372 -11.16 30.15 27.46
CA THR A 372 -11.82 29.53 26.31
C THR A 372 -11.62 30.33 25.03
N ALA A 373 -11.74 31.65 25.05
CA ALA A 373 -11.55 32.52 23.90
C ALA A 373 -10.10 32.49 23.42
N MET A 374 -9.16 32.45 24.38
CA MET A 374 -7.72 32.35 24.07
C MET A 374 -7.38 31.02 23.37
N VAL A 375 -7.84 29.91 23.93
CA VAL A 375 -7.59 28.55 23.32
C VAL A 375 -8.23 28.46 21.96
N LEU A 376 -9.49 28.87 21.79
CA LEU A 376 -10.15 28.84 20.47
C LEU A 376 -9.46 29.73 19.44
N GLY A 377 -9.04 30.94 19.84
CA GLY A 377 -8.28 31.82 18.94
C GLY A 377 -6.91 31.24 18.56
N MET A 378 -6.25 30.52 19.47
CA MET A 378 -5.04 29.77 19.16
C MET A 378 -5.32 28.63 18.18
N THR A 379 -6.38 27.84 18.39
CA THR A 379 -6.78 26.73 17.51
C THR A 379 -7.03 27.22 16.09
N GLU A 380 -7.76 28.32 15.88
CA GLU A 380 -8.01 28.90 14.56
C GLU A 380 -6.70 29.30 13.83
N VAL A 381 -5.75 29.86 14.59
CA VAL A 381 -4.44 30.22 14.03
C VAL A 381 -3.64 28.97 13.68
N LEU A 382 -3.65 27.95 14.54
CA LEU A 382 -2.99 26.66 14.31
C LEU A 382 -3.52 25.98 13.05
N GLU A 383 -4.84 25.84 12.91
CA GLU A 383 -5.49 25.24 11.75
C GLU A 383 -5.10 25.91 10.42
N SER A 384 -4.88 27.24 10.47
CA SER A 384 -4.60 28.03 9.28
C SER A 384 -3.10 28.12 8.92
N ASN A 385 -2.20 27.88 9.89
CA ASN A 385 -0.76 28.20 9.74
C ASN A 385 0.17 27.04 10.11
N MET A 386 -0.33 25.94 10.64
CA MET A 386 0.48 24.79 10.99
C MET A 386 0.05 23.57 10.17
N GLY A 387 0.89 23.16 9.24
CA GLY A 387 0.66 21.97 8.41
C GLY A 387 1.10 20.67 9.07
N GLY A 388 0.96 19.59 8.32
CA GLY A 388 1.43 18.26 8.69
C GLY A 388 0.67 17.61 9.84
N THR A 389 1.20 16.49 10.31
CA THR A 389 0.63 15.70 11.42
C THR A 389 0.62 16.49 12.73
N SER A 390 1.66 17.27 12.98
CA SER A 390 1.80 18.09 14.18
C SER A 390 0.68 19.13 14.28
N GLY A 391 0.37 19.84 13.18
CA GLY A 391 -0.72 20.81 13.14
C GLY A 391 -2.07 20.18 13.46
N ALA A 392 -2.35 19.02 12.88
CA ALA A 392 -3.59 18.28 13.13
C ALA A 392 -3.71 17.83 14.60
N ILE A 393 -2.63 17.29 15.18
CA ILE A 393 -2.63 16.83 16.58
C ILE A 393 -2.85 18.01 17.53
N TYR A 394 -2.14 19.12 17.35
CA TYR A 394 -2.29 20.29 18.22
C TYR A 394 -3.68 20.93 18.08
N ALA A 395 -4.23 21.03 16.87
CA ALA A 395 -5.56 21.55 16.66
C ALA A 395 -6.68 20.68 17.27
N ILE A 396 -6.49 19.36 17.31
CA ILE A 396 -7.44 18.43 17.95
C ILE A 396 -7.32 18.48 19.48
N PHE A 397 -6.10 18.68 19.99
CA PHE A 397 -5.85 18.69 21.45
C PHE A 397 -6.32 19.98 22.12
N LEU A 398 -6.23 21.14 21.45
CA LEU A 398 -6.68 22.45 21.96
C LEU A 398 -8.17 22.67 21.73
#